data_8ff89b0dc31ce4933892c1150d30bf86
#
_entry.id   8ff89b0dc31ce4933892c1150d30bf86
#
_cell.length_a   1.000
_cell.length_b   1.000
_cell.length_c   1.000
_cell.angle_alpha   90.00
_cell.angle_beta   90.00
_cell.angle_gamma   90.00
#
_symmetry.space_group_name_H-M   'P 1'
#
loop_
_entity.id
_entity.type
_entity.pdbx_description
1 polymer ?
#
loop_
_entity_poly.entity_id
_entity_poly.type
_entity_poly.pdbx_seq_one_letter_code
_entity_poly.pdbx_strand_id
1 'polypeptide(L)'
;MVMGHSIRWYSEEEAEETSFPDIDWGMPFNDKNCLKNKRGDWEQETGFYRDMIGEIEYIRDFGLRAIYSNWSYQKNHYEKKEQWKNSTLRWVSPIGGKRESYRVKGDHILTQNDVLDRVEYEDATACLTWSIDFHFPEPDNEREFGEPFRSFAYHRGIGLPY
;
A
#
# COMPACT_ATOMS: atom_id res chain seq x y z
N MET A 1 0.78 2.69 16.15
CA MET A 1 0.46 2.55 14.72
C MET A 1 1.66 3.06 13.95
N VAL A 2 2.11 2.32 12.99
CA VAL A 2 3.21 2.67 12.06
C VAL A 2 2.67 2.61 10.64
N MET A 3 3.41 3.15 9.69
CA MET A 3 3.07 2.96 8.26
C MET A 3 3.25 1.49 7.89
N GLY A 4 2.31 0.95 7.13
CA GLY A 4 2.34 -0.44 6.70
C GLY A 4 3.46 -0.76 5.70
N HIS A 5 3.62 -2.05 5.38
CA HIS A 5 4.45 -2.48 4.26
C HIS A 5 3.68 -2.34 2.96
N SER A 6 4.27 -1.71 1.97
CA SER A 6 3.70 -1.66 0.61
C SER A 6 4.03 -2.92 -0.16
N ILE A 7 3.03 -3.59 -0.71
CA ILE A 7 3.22 -4.72 -1.62
C ILE A 7 2.96 -4.23 -3.04
N ARG A 8 4.01 -4.11 -3.82
CA ARG A 8 3.91 -3.62 -5.19
C ARG A 8 3.64 -4.74 -6.19
N TRP A 9 2.86 -4.42 -7.20
CA TRP A 9 2.54 -5.34 -8.28
C TRP A 9 2.15 -4.58 -9.54
N TYR A 10 2.16 -5.25 -10.68
CA TYR A 10 1.63 -4.70 -11.92
C TYR A 10 1.07 -5.79 -12.83
N SER A 11 0.17 -5.37 -13.68
CA SER A 11 -0.36 -6.17 -14.76
C SER A 11 0.01 -5.59 -16.11
N GLU A 12 -0.07 -6.43 -17.13
CA GLU A 12 0.10 -6.06 -18.53
C GLU A 12 -1.12 -6.47 -19.34
N GLU A 13 -1.38 -5.76 -20.42
CA GLU A 13 -2.42 -6.13 -21.37
C GLU A 13 -1.83 -7.04 -22.45
N GLU A 14 -2.50 -8.16 -22.69
CA GLU A 14 -2.13 -9.11 -23.70
C GLU A 14 -3.01 -8.96 -24.96
N ALA A 15 -2.54 -9.44 -26.09
CA ALA A 15 -3.31 -9.44 -27.35
C ALA A 15 -4.52 -10.39 -27.28
N GLU A 16 -4.38 -11.48 -26.52
CA GLU A 16 -5.40 -12.51 -26.38
C GLU A 16 -5.98 -12.51 -24.95
N GLU A 17 -7.11 -13.14 -24.80
CA GLU A 17 -7.75 -13.34 -23.51
C GLU A 17 -6.90 -14.24 -22.61
N THR A 18 -6.75 -13.84 -21.36
CA THR A 18 -5.97 -14.56 -20.35
C THR A 18 -6.87 -15.03 -19.22
N SER A 19 -6.52 -16.16 -18.60
CA SER A 19 -7.20 -16.70 -17.43
C SER A 19 -6.37 -16.50 -16.15
N PHE A 20 -7.05 -16.59 -15.03
CA PHE A 20 -6.42 -16.67 -13.72
C PHE A 20 -7.23 -17.67 -12.86
N PRO A 21 -6.56 -18.51 -12.04
CA PRO A 21 -7.26 -19.47 -11.20
C PRO A 21 -8.28 -18.80 -10.28
N ASP A 22 -9.43 -19.44 -10.13
CA ASP A 22 -10.37 -19.10 -9.07
C ASP A 22 -9.85 -19.72 -7.77
N ILE A 23 -9.52 -18.88 -6.77
CA ILE A 23 -8.89 -19.33 -5.54
C ILE A 23 -9.89 -19.38 -4.40
N ASP A 24 -10.01 -20.54 -3.74
CA ASP A 24 -10.93 -20.81 -2.65
C ASP A 24 -10.43 -20.42 -1.25
N TRP A 25 -9.10 -20.30 -1.09
CA TRP A 25 -8.44 -19.83 0.14
C TRP A 25 -8.32 -18.31 0.24
N GLY A 26 -8.89 -17.61 -0.73
CA GLY A 26 -8.77 -16.16 -0.89
C GLY A 26 -9.48 -15.35 0.19
N MET A 27 -9.30 -14.05 0.12
CA MET A 27 -10.05 -13.08 0.92
C MET A 27 -11.41 -12.81 0.26
N PRO A 28 -12.47 -12.47 1.04
CA PRO A 28 -13.84 -12.34 0.53
C PRO A 28 -14.06 -11.02 -0.21
N PHE A 29 -13.48 -10.88 -1.39
CA PHE A 29 -13.73 -9.74 -2.25
C PHE A 29 -15.12 -9.77 -2.89
N ASN A 30 -15.66 -8.58 -3.15
CA ASN A 30 -16.91 -8.34 -3.85
C ASN A 30 -16.81 -7.04 -4.68
N ASP A 31 -17.86 -6.71 -5.46
CA ASP A 31 -17.86 -5.54 -6.36
C ASP A 31 -17.68 -4.19 -5.65
N LYS A 32 -17.97 -4.13 -4.34
CA LYS A 32 -17.84 -2.90 -3.55
C LYS A 32 -16.42 -2.70 -3.03
N ASN A 33 -15.77 -3.78 -2.59
CA ASN A 33 -14.48 -3.73 -1.90
C ASN A 33 -13.28 -4.13 -2.75
N CYS A 34 -13.48 -4.67 -3.96
CA CYS A 34 -12.37 -5.04 -4.83
C CYS A 34 -11.60 -3.79 -5.31
N LEU A 35 -10.30 -3.95 -5.38
CA LEU A 35 -9.42 -2.93 -5.94
C LEU A 35 -9.56 -2.91 -7.47
N LYS A 36 -9.81 -1.73 -8.03
CA LYS A 36 -10.06 -1.57 -9.48
C LYS A 36 -8.83 -1.13 -10.25
N ASN A 37 -7.66 -1.24 -9.63
CA ASN A 37 -6.39 -0.82 -10.19
C ASN A 37 -5.78 -1.95 -11.02
N LYS A 38 -5.06 -1.60 -12.08
CA LYS A 38 -4.26 -2.54 -12.88
C LYS A 38 -2.79 -2.62 -12.44
N ARG A 39 -2.43 -1.86 -11.44
CA ARG A 39 -1.11 -1.90 -10.80
C ARG A 39 -1.22 -1.48 -9.34
N GLY A 40 -0.34 -2.01 -8.52
CA GLY A 40 -0.23 -1.60 -7.12
C GLY A 40 0.42 -0.22 -7.00
N ASP A 41 -0.07 0.53 -6.02
CA ASP A 41 0.43 1.84 -5.64
C ASP A 41 0.94 1.83 -4.19
N TRP A 42 1.22 3.00 -3.66
CA TRP A 42 1.71 3.17 -2.29
C TRP A 42 0.64 2.94 -1.23
N GLU A 43 -0.64 2.95 -1.60
CA GLU A 43 -1.77 2.81 -0.69
C GLU A 43 -2.11 1.34 -0.38
N GLN A 44 -1.46 0.40 -1.05
CA GLN A 44 -1.62 -1.03 -0.76
C GLN A 44 -0.64 -1.44 0.33
N GLU A 45 -1.02 -1.17 1.56
CA GLU A 45 -0.19 -1.33 2.75
C GLU A 45 -0.82 -2.27 3.76
N THR A 46 0.00 -3.12 4.37
CA THR A 46 -0.42 -4.11 5.36
C THR A 46 0.41 -4.00 6.64
N GLY A 47 -0.12 -4.50 7.75
CA GLY A 47 0.63 -4.63 8.99
C GLY A 47 0.70 -3.38 9.87
N PHE A 48 -0.25 -2.46 9.76
CA PHE A 48 -0.27 -1.21 10.53
C PHE A 48 -0.20 -1.38 12.06
N TYR A 49 -0.66 -2.50 12.58
CA TYR A 49 -0.74 -2.78 14.03
C TYR A 49 0.24 -3.89 14.44
N ARG A 50 1.17 -4.25 13.56
CA ARG A 50 2.09 -5.36 13.75
C ARG A 50 3.51 -4.92 14.01
N ASP A 51 4.30 -5.82 14.57
CA ASP A 51 5.75 -5.62 14.63
C ASP A 51 6.37 -5.76 13.22
N MET A 52 6.78 -4.62 12.65
CA MET A 52 7.33 -4.53 11.30
C MET A 52 8.61 -5.33 11.08
N ILE A 53 9.19 -5.89 12.13
CA ILE A 53 10.43 -6.67 12.07
C ILE A 53 10.14 -8.12 12.44
N GLY A 54 9.56 -8.34 13.60
CA GLY A 54 9.28 -9.68 14.11
C GLY A 54 8.20 -10.42 13.33
N GLU A 55 7.23 -9.69 12.75
CA GLU A 55 6.10 -10.27 12.01
C GLU A 55 6.19 -10.01 10.50
N ILE A 56 7.36 -9.71 9.97
CA ILE A 56 7.56 -9.30 8.56
C ILE A 56 7.00 -10.33 7.55
N GLU A 57 7.15 -11.61 7.84
CA GLU A 57 6.65 -12.67 6.94
C GLU A 57 5.12 -12.72 6.93
N TYR A 58 4.50 -12.61 8.10
CA TYR A 58 3.05 -12.53 8.19
C TYR A 58 2.49 -11.32 7.43
N ILE A 59 3.09 -10.16 7.62
CA ILE A 59 2.69 -8.91 6.97
C ILE A 59 2.78 -9.05 5.45
N ARG A 60 3.89 -9.62 4.95
CA ARG A 60 4.07 -9.91 3.53
C ARG A 60 3.00 -10.88 3.01
N ASP A 61 2.80 -11.99 3.71
CA ASP A 61 1.89 -13.04 3.27
C ASP A 61 0.43 -12.57 3.23
N PHE A 62 0.03 -11.75 4.22
CA PHE A 62 -1.27 -11.12 4.21
C PHE A 62 -1.45 -10.20 2.99
N GLY A 63 -0.46 -9.37 2.69
CA GLY A 63 -0.49 -8.49 1.52
C GLY A 63 -0.50 -9.26 0.20
N LEU A 64 0.28 -10.32 0.08
CA LEU A 64 0.26 -11.21 -1.09
C LEU A 64 -1.11 -11.86 -1.26
N ARG A 65 -1.66 -12.39 -0.16
CA ARG A 65 -3.01 -12.98 -0.16
C ARG A 65 -4.05 -12.00 -0.65
N ALA A 66 -4.00 -10.73 -0.20
CA ALA A 66 -4.92 -9.69 -0.65
C ALA A 66 -4.81 -9.45 -2.16
N ILE A 67 -3.59 -9.33 -2.70
CA ILE A 67 -3.39 -9.07 -4.13
C ILE A 67 -3.89 -10.23 -4.98
N TYR A 68 -3.50 -11.47 -4.67
CA TYR A 68 -3.91 -12.63 -5.44
C TYR A 68 -5.42 -12.89 -5.35
N SER A 69 -6.02 -12.69 -4.19
CA SER A 69 -7.48 -12.81 -4.01
C SER A 69 -8.23 -11.77 -4.81
N ASN A 70 -7.79 -10.52 -4.76
CA ASN A 70 -8.40 -9.45 -5.53
C ASN A 70 -8.29 -9.70 -7.04
N TRP A 71 -7.11 -10.16 -7.50
CA TRP A 71 -6.90 -10.47 -8.91
C TRP A 71 -7.79 -11.64 -9.37
N SER A 72 -7.88 -12.70 -8.56
CA SER A 72 -8.80 -13.82 -8.80
C SER A 72 -10.24 -13.35 -8.90
N TYR A 73 -10.69 -12.51 -7.96
CA TYR A 73 -12.03 -11.94 -7.99
C TYR A 73 -12.28 -11.13 -9.26
N GLN A 74 -11.37 -10.25 -9.64
CA GLN A 74 -11.51 -9.40 -10.83
C GLN A 74 -11.61 -10.20 -12.12
N LYS A 75 -10.84 -11.27 -12.24
CA LYS A 75 -10.83 -12.13 -13.44
C LYS A 75 -12.06 -13.02 -13.54
N ASN A 76 -12.59 -13.51 -12.41
CA ASN A 76 -13.61 -14.57 -12.42
C ASN A 76 -15.01 -14.08 -12.05
N HIS A 77 -15.14 -13.13 -11.11
CA HIS A 77 -16.41 -12.81 -10.46
C HIS A 77 -16.85 -11.36 -10.61
N TYR A 78 -15.93 -10.41 -10.83
CA TYR A 78 -16.27 -9.00 -10.91
C TYR A 78 -17.33 -8.72 -11.96
N GLU A 79 -18.34 -7.89 -11.64
CA GLU A 79 -19.43 -7.55 -12.56
C GLU A 79 -18.95 -7.00 -13.92
N LYS A 80 -17.77 -6.36 -13.94
CA LYS A 80 -17.13 -5.79 -15.13
C LYS A 80 -15.86 -6.54 -15.54
N LYS A 81 -15.78 -7.84 -15.28
CA LYS A 81 -14.61 -8.67 -15.56
C LYS A 81 -14.13 -8.62 -17.02
N GLU A 82 -15.02 -8.30 -17.94
CA GLU A 82 -14.65 -8.09 -19.35
C GLU A 82 -13.56 -7.02 -19.55
N GLN A 83 -13.48 -6.05 -18.65
CA GLN A 83 -12.39 -5.04 -18.65
C GLN A 83 -11.03 -5.61 -18.30
N TRP A 84 -11.01 -6.82 -17.71
CA TRP A 84 -9.81 -7.52 -17.23
C TRP A 84 -9.45 -8.74 -18.07
N LYS A 85 -10.26 -9.09 -19.05
CA LYS A 85 -10.11 -10.34 -19.80
C LYS A 85 -8.72 -10.50 -20.43
N ASN A 86 -8.15 -9.42 -20.93
CA ASN A 86 -6.83 -9.42 -21.56
C ASN A 86 -5.70 -9.06 -20.58
N SER A 87 -6.02 -8.73 -19.33
CA SER A 87 -5.00 -8.33 -18.36
C SER A 87 -4.38 -9.55 -17.68
N THR A 88 -3.06 -9.57 -17.56
CA THR A 88 -2.26 -10.60 -16.89
C THR A 88 -1.55 -10.00 -15.69
N LEU A 89 -1.69 -10.59 -14.48
CA LEU A 89 -0.87 -10.24 -13.34
C LEU A 89 0.58 -10.69 -13.63
N ARG A 90 1.42 -9.73 -13.97
CA ARG A 90 2.76 -10.01 -14.48
C ARG A 90 3.78 -10.17 -13.37
N TRP A 91 3.65 -9.39 -12.34
CA TRP A 91 4.61 -9.41 -11.25
C TRP A 91 3.97 -8.93 -9.95
N VAL A 92 4.33 -9.58 -8.87
CA VAL A 92 4.03 -9.18 -7.48
C VAL A 92 5.34 -9.21 -6.71
N SER A 93 5.62 -8.18 -5.92
CA SER A 93 6.83 -8.12 -5.12
C SER A 93 6.84 -9.27 -4.09
N PRO A 94 7.86 -10.12 -4.09
CA PRO A 94 8.00 -11.20 -3.10
C PRO A 94 8.41 -10.67 -1.72
N ILE A 95 8.79 -9.40 -1.65
CA ILE A 95 9.25 -8.73 -0.44
C ILE A 95 8.42 -7.46 -0.25
N GLY A 96 7.83 -7.30 0.92
CA GLY A 96 7.14 -6.07 1.29
C GLY A 96 8.11 -4.88 1.37
N GLY A 97 7.71 -3.77 0.80
CA GLY A 97 8.42 -2.50 0.94
C GLY A 97 8.25 -1.96 2.36
N LYS A 98 9.15 -2.36 3.26
CA LYS A 98 9.14 -1.93 4.65
C LYS A 98 9.44 -0.44 4.75
N ARG A 99 8.60 0.28 5.47
CA ARG A 99 8.68 1.74 5.60
C ARG A 99 9.16 2.13 7.00
N GLU A 100 8.28 2.24 7.97
CA GLU A 100 8.64 2.56 9.35
C GLU A 100 9.04 1.30 10.12
N SER A 101 10.26 1.27 10.65
CA SER A 101 10.73 0.23 11.57
C SER A 101 11.62 0.83 12.65
N TYR A 102 12.89 1.05 12.36
CA TYR A 102 13.80 1.78 13.22
C TYR A 102 13.85 3.25 12.82
N ARG A 103 13.90 4.12 13.82
CA ARG A 103 14.12 5.55 13.62
C ARG A 103 15.49 5.91 14.17
N VAL A 104 16.26 6.64 13.39
CA VAL A 104 17.53 7.19 13.85
C VAL A 104 17.23 8.26 14.90
N LYS A 105 17.86 8.13 16.08
CA LYS A 105 17.82 9.17 17.11
C LYS A 105 19.05 10.05 16.93
N GLY A 106 18.85 11.22 16.34
CA GLY A 106 19.86 12.26 16.23
C GLY A 106 19.92 13.16 17.47
N ASP A 107 20.83 14.10 17.46
CA ASP A 107 20.92 15.14 18.52
C ASP A 107 19.69 16.05 18.48
N HIS A 108 19.14 16.32 17.30
CA HIS A 108 17.83 16.92 17.10
C HIS A 108 16.85 15.88 16.54
N ILE A 109 15.66 15.81 17.13
CA ILE A 109 14.56 14.98 16.62
C ILE A 109 13.59 15.91 15.90
N LEU A 110 13.54 15.79 14.57
CA LEU A 110 12.65 16.59 13.74
C LEU A 110 11.18 16.40 14.16
N THR A 111 10.50 17.51 14.37
CA THR A 111 9.09 17.56 14.76
C THR A 111 8.21 18.08 13.64
N GLN A 112 6.89 17.91 13.76
CA GLN A 112 5.94 18.52 12.85
C GLN A 112 6.09 20.05 12.81
N ASN A 113 6.38 20.69 13.93
CA ASN A 113 6.52 22.15 13.98
C ASN A 113 7.74 22.61 13.20
N ASP A 114 8.86 21.89 13.27
CA ASP A 114 10.05 22.23 12.48
C ASP A 114 9.73 22.26 10.98
N VAL A 115 8.90 21.33 10.51
CA VAL A 115 8.46 21.28 9.11
C VAL A 115 7.49 22.43 8.80
N LEU A 116 6.51 22.70 9.68
CA LEU A 116 5.52 23.75 9.48
C LEU A 116 6.13 25.15 9.53
N ASP A 117 7.09 25.35 10.45
CA ASP A 117 7.78 26.64 10.65
C ASP A 117 8.95 26.83 9.68
N ARG A 118 9.28 25.79 8.88
CA ARG A 118 10.38 25.79 7.92
C ARG A 118 11.73 26.14 8.58
N VAL A 119 12.01 25.49 9.70
CA VAL A 119 13.23 25.75 10.46
C VAL A 119 14.45 25.44 9.59
N GLU A 120 15.35 26.41 9.49
CA GLU A 120 16.65 26.24 8.83
C GLU A 120 17.70 25.88 9.87
N TYR A 121 18.52 24.87 9.57
CA TYR A 121 19.61 24.41 10.43
C TYR A 121 20.94 24.79 9.79
N GLU A 122 21.90 25.30 10.59
CA GLU A 122 23.22 25.70 10.10
C GLU A 122 24.02 24.55 9.50
N ASP A 123 23.77 23.33 9.99
CA ASP A 123 24.42 22.08 9.54
C ASP A 123 23.57 21.26 8.58
N ALA A 124 22.55 21.87 7.98
CA ALA A 124 21.65 21.18 7.06
C ALA A 124 22.40 20.62 5.85
N THR A 125 22.24 19.31 5.63
CA THR A 125 22.84 18.60 4.47
C THR A 125 21.81 18.21 3.41
N ALA A 126 20.51 18.37 3.71
CA ALA A 126 19.41 18.05 2.81
C ALA A 126 18.27 19.06 2.95
N CYS A 127 17.48 19.21 1.91
CA CYS A 127 16.28 20.03 1.90
C CYS A 127 15.05 19.17 1.74
N LEU A 128 14.07 19.33 2.64
CA LEU A 128 12.76 18.71 2.52
C LEU A 128 11.88 19.56 1.59
N THR A 129 11.40 18.95 0.52
CA THR A 129 10.55 19.60 -0.48
C THR A 129 9.14 19.01 -0.55
N TRP A 130 8.80 18.08 0.33
CA TRP A 130 7.51 17.39 0.36
C TRP A 130 6.69 17.76 1.60
N SER A 131 5.37 17.67 1.49
CA SER A 131 4.47 17.81 2.63
C SER A 131 4.60 16.62 3.58
N ILE A 132 4.15 16.78 4.82
CA ILE A 132 4.00 15.64 5.74
C ILE A 132 2.91 14.74 5.16
N ASP A 133 3.29 13.51 4.85
CA ASP A 133 2.45 12.50 4.22
C ASP A 133 2.06 11.44 5.26
N PHE A 134 0.80 11.45 5.65
CA PHE A 134 0.25 10.48 6.59
C PHE A 134 -0.44 9.35 5.84
N HIS A 135 -0.10 8.13 6.18
CA HIS A 135 -0.79 6.94 5.72
C HIS A 135 -1.56 6.32 6.87
N PHE A 136 -2.88 6.34 6.77
CA PHE A 136 -3.78 5.74 7.74
C PHE A 136 -4.41 4.47 7.17
N PRO A 137 -4.63 3.43 8.01
CA PRO A 137 -5.38 2.26 7.59
C PRO A 137 -6.81 2.67 7.18
N GLU A 138 -7.32 2.11 6.10
CA GLU A 138 -8.67 2.35 5.62
C GLU A 138 -9.69 1.60 6.51
N PRO A 139 -10.58 2.31 7.23
CA PRO A 139 -11.43 1.66 8.24
C PRO A 139 -12.41 0.62 7.69
N ASP A 140 -12.95 0.86 6.50
CA ASP A 140 -13.88 -0.08 5.86
C ASP A 140 -13.15 -1.36 5.47
N ASN A 141 -11.92 -1.22 4.97
CA ASN A 141 -11.07 -2.34 4.62
C ASN A 141 -10.69 -3.17 5.86
N GLU A 142 -10.30 -2.52 6.96
CA GLU A 142 -10.03 -3.19 8.23
C GLU A 142 -11.24 -3.97 8.75
N ARG A 143 -12.41 -3.38 8.71
CA ARG A 143 -13.67 -3.99 9.19
C ARG A 143 -14.05 -5.24 8.39
N GLU A 144 -13.86 -5.21 7.08
CA GLU A 144 -14.24 -6.30 6.20
C GLU A 144 -13.26 -7.48 6.23
N PHE A 145 -11.98 -7.22 6.43
CA PHE A 145 -10.92 -8.22 6.31
C PHE A 145 -10.19 -8.54 7.62
N GLY A 146 -10.58 -7.89 8.73
CA GLY A 146 -9.99 -8.07 10.05
C GLY A 146 -8.65 -7.37 10.25
N GLU A 147 -7.91 -7.12 9.17
CA GLU A 147 -6.72 -6.27 9.11
C GLU A 147 -6.73 -5.46 7.82
N PRO A 148 -6.25 -4.22 7.84
CA PRO A 148 -6.20 -3.42 6.63
C PRO A 148 -5.07 -3.90 5.71
N PHE A 149 -5.36 -3.95 4.42
CA PHE A 149 -4.33 -4.09 3.36
C PHE A 149 -4.28 -2.85 2.47
N ARG A 150 -4.92 -1.79 2.90
CA ARG A 150 -4.99 -0.54 2.18
C ARG A 150 -4.92 0.64 3.15
N SER A 151 -4.26 1.70 2.71
CA SER A 151 -4.24 2.99 3.38
C SER A 151 -4.93 4.05 2.53
N PHE A 152 -5.28 5.15 3.18
CA PHE A 152 -5.50 6.42 2.50
C PHE A 152 -4.41 7.41 2.91
N ALA A 153 -3.90 8.14 1.94
CA ALA A 153 -2.92 9.19 2.17
C ALA A 153 -3.61 10.49 2.55
N TYR A 154 -3.07 11.16 3.56
CA TYR A 154 -3.49 12.49 3.96
C TYR A 154 -2.28 13.40 4.03
N HIS A 155 -2.18 14.31 3.08
CA HIS A 155 -1.11 15.31 3.04
C HIS A 155 -1.46 16.51 3.91
N ARG A 156 -0.62 16.79 4.90
CA ARG A 156 -0.73 17.98 5.73
C ARG A 156 0.50 18.84 5.59
N GLY A 157 0.24 20.14 5.49
CA GLY A 157 1.27 21.16 5.46
C GLY A 157 1.43 21.73 4.08
N ILE A 158 2.34 22.58 4.02
CA ILE A 158 2.63 23.62 3.11
C ILE A 158 2.87 23.02 1.73
N GLY A 159 2.02 23.38 0.80
CA GLY A 159 2.46 23.40 -0.60
C GLY A 159 3.69 24.30 -0.64
N LEU A 160 4.86 23.71 -0.75
CA LEU A 160 6.07 24.48 -0.97
C LEU A 160 5.89 25.20 -2.30
N PRO A 161 6.06 26.51 -2.37
CA PRO A 161 6.16 27.16 -3.66
C PRO A 161 7.35 26.51 -4.39
N TYR A 162 7.08 25.97 -5.56
CA TYR A 162 8.10 25.50 -6.49
C TYR A 162 8.91 26.67 -7.01
#